data_f6d98ae83dd5e312f2cb0fe8f52514b2
#
_entry.id   f6d98ae83dd5e312f2cb0fe8f52514b2
#
_cell.length_a   1.000
_cell.length_b   1.000
_cell.length_c   1.000
_cell.angle_alpha   90.00
_cell.angle_beta   90.00
_cell.angle_gamma   90.00
#
_symmetry.space_group_name_H-M   'P 1'
#
loop_
_entity.id
_entity.type
_entity.pdbx_description
1 polymer ?
#
loop_
_entity_poly.entity_id
_entity_poly.type
_entity_poly.pdbx_seq_one_letter_code
_entity_poly.pdbx_strand_id
1 'polypeptide(L)'
;MIEIKQYISEVIHAGLAKLEIKEYALVEKSANPDFGDFSSNIAMGLAKTLRKNPLEIAEMIQVELTIDKKIISEHSVTPPGFLNFRVAKSFYQETVTQIIAAAGTYGRTDTGKGKNANVEFVSANPTGPLTVGHGRQAVLGDTIANILEWHHYDVTREYYYNDAGRQMRILGQSVAARYFEQLGQEGDFPEDGYEGEYIKTIATEIREQHGDSLALDDKIFRTHAEELIFADIKNTLDTIGINHDIFSNERTYYDKVPLMRWSRIYAIRTLYINLRAQHGLRQLLWG
;
A
#
# COMPACT_ATOMS: atom_id res chain seq x y z
N MET A 1 -11.64 1.18 -22.39
CA MET A 1 -12.42 0.03 -21.85
C MET A 1 -13.59 0.62 -21.05
N ILE A 2 -14.82 0.12 -21.26
CA ILE A 2 -15.98 0.56 -20.50
C ILE A 2 -15.96 -0.15 -19.15
N GLU A 3 -15.85 0.61 -18.05
CA GLU A 3 -16.09 0.08 -16.73
C GLU A 3 -17.60 -0.03 -16.51
N ILE A 4 -18.11 -1.24 -16.30
CA ILE A 4 -19.55 -1.52 -16.26
C ILE A 4 -20.29 -0.72 -15.18
N LYS A 5 -19.68 -0.57 -13.98
CA LYS A 5 -20.28 0.23 -12.90
C LYS A 5 -20.39 1.70 -13.26
N GLN A 6 -19.33 2.23 -13.88
CA GLN A 6 -19.32 3.61 -14.35
C GLN A 6 -20.37 3.83 -15.43
N TYR A 7 -20.46 2.93 -16.42
CA TYR A 7 -21.49 2.99 -17.46
C TYR A 7 -22.89 3.02 -16.88
N ILE A 8 -23.22 2.12 -15.93
CA ILE A 8 -24.54 2.09 -15.28
C ILE A 8 -24.80 3.38 -14.51
N SER A 9 -23.78 3.89 -13.77
CA SER A 9 -23.89 5.15 -13.03
C SER A 9 -24.16 6.34 -13.96
N GLU A 10 -23.47 6.42 -15.10
CA GLU A 10 -23.69 7.45 -16.13
C GLU A 10 -25.08 7.38 -16.75
N VAL A 11 -25.57 6.16 -17.04
CA VAL A 11 -26.94 5.94 -17.55
C VAL A 11 -27.98 6.39 -16.54
N ILE A 12 -27.82 6.06 -15.25
CA ILE A 12 -28.72 6.53 -14.19
C ILE A 12 -28.64 8.05 -14.07
N HIS A 13 -27.44 8.62 -14.07
CA HIS A 13 -27.24 10.06 -13.98
C HIS A 13 -27.94 10.82 -15.15
N ALA A 14 -27.79 10.29 -16.37
CA ALA A 14 -28.48 10.85 -17.53
C ALA A 14 -30.01 10.77 -17.39
N GLY A 15 -30.56 9.70 -16.83
CA GLY A 15 -32.01 9.58 -16.52
C GLY A 15 -32.45 10.57 -15.43
N LEU A 16 -31.66 10.70 -14.36
CA LEU A 16 -31.93 11.68 -13.31
C LEU A 16 -31.93 13.14 -13.83
N ALA A 17 -30.98 13.44 -14.73
CA ALA A 17 -30.92 14.78 -15.35
C ALA A 17 -32.17 15.15 -16.14
N LYS A 18 -32.82 14.20 -16.84
CA LYS A 18 -34.10 14.41 -17.51
C LYS A 18 -35.26 14.70 -16.54
N LEU A 19 -35.11 14.21 -15.29
CA LEU A 19 -36.06 14.48 -14.19
C LEU A 19 -35.66 15.72 -13.37
N GLU A 20 -34.65 16.49 -13.81
CA GLU A 20 -34.11 17.69 -13.13
C GLU A 20 -33.51 17.36 -11.73
N ILE A 21 -33.12 16.11 -11.49
CA ILE A 21 -32.52 15.64 -10.22
C ILE A 21 -30.99 15.66 -10.35
N LYS A 22 -30.33 16.41 -9.46
CA LYS A 22 -28.86 16.55 -9.42
C LYS A 22 -28.29 15.67 -8.30
N GLU A 23 -28.30 14.35 -8.48
CA GLU A 23 -27.74 13.39 -7.55
C GLU A 23 -26.87 12.37 -8.29
N TYR A 24 -25.96 11.77 -7.56
CA TYR A 24 -25.05 10.75 -8.11
C TYR A 24 -25.46 9.36 -7.62
N ALA A 25 -25.60 8.42 -8.56
CA ALA A 25 -26.01 7.06 -8.23
C ALA A 25 -24.81 6.18 -7.89
N LEU A 26 -24.77 5.63 -6.70
CA LEU A 26 -23.87 4.55 -6.35
C LEU A 26 -24.39 3.25 -6.97
N VAL A 27 -23.52 2.53 -7.67
CA VAL A 27 -23.79 1.23 -8.29
C VAL A 27 -22.93 0.17 -7.61
N GLU A 28 -23.58 -0.87 -7.11
CA GLU A 28 -22.91 -1.97 -6.42
C GLU A 28 -23.22 -3.31 -7.11
N LYS A 29 -22.37 -4.32 -6.84
CA LYS A 29 -22.68 -5.68 -7.26
C LYS A 29 -23.93 -6.16 -6.52
N SER A 30 -24.90 -6.74 -7.25
CA SER A 30 -26.11 -7.27 -6.61
C SER A 30 -25.79 -8.35 -5.60
N ALA A 31 -26.41 -8.28 -4.42
CA ALA A 31 -26.26 -9.29 -3.40
C ALA A 31 -26.99 -10.60 -3.77
N ASN A 32 -28.08 -10.49 -4.55
CA ASN A 32 -28.82 -11.64 -5.07
C ASN A 32 -28.75 -11.64 -6.62
N PRO A 33 -28.13 -12.68 -7.22
CA PRO A 33 -28.01 -12.81 -8.67
C PRO A 33 -29.35 -12.89 -9.43
N ASP A 34 -30.44 -13.30 -8.77
CA ASP A 34 -31.75 -13.36 -9.38
C ASP A 34 -32.24 -11.98 -9.83
N PHE A 35 -31.86 -10.93 -9.12
CA PHE A 35 -32.24 -9.56 -9.45
C PHE A 35 -31.30 -8.90 -10.49
N GLY A 36 -30.21 -9.54 -10.85
CA GLY A 36 -29.24 -9.02 -11.82
C GLY A 36 -27.81 -9.03 -11.29
N ASP A 37 -26.91 -8.44 -12.08
CA ASP A 37 -25.47 -8.41 -11.74
C ASP A 37 -25.10 -7.17 -10.90
N PHE A 38 -25.81 -6.06 -11.13
CA PHE A 38 -25.60 -4.79 -10.44
C PHE A 38 -26.90 -4.17 -10.00
N SER A 39 -26.85 -3.35 -8.94
CA SER A 39 -27.99 -2.63 -8.42
C SER A 39 -27.63 -1.23 -7.92
N SER A 40 -28.63 -0.35 -7.88
CA SER A 40 -28.52 0.97 -7.25
C SER A 40 -29.74 1.23 -6.35
N ASN A 41 -29.47 1.81 -5.19
CA ASN A 41 -30.48 2.20 -4.20
C ASN A 41 -30.81 3.70 -4.24
N ILE A 42 -30.44 4.40 -5.30
CA ILE A 42 -30.60 5.86 -5.43
C ILE A 42 -32.02 6.35 -5.14
N ALA A 43 -33.03 5.59 -5.55
CA ALA A 43 -34.42 5.97 -5.33
C ALA A 43 -34.79 6.04 -3.84
N MET A 44 -34.21 5.17 -3.00
CA MET A 44 -34.38 5.23 -1.54
C MET A 44 -33.76 6.49 -0.94
N GLY A 45 -32.59 6.90 -1.43
CA GLY A 45 -31.95 8.16 -1.02
C GLY A 45 -32.78 9.39 -1.39
N LEU A 46 -33.48 9.36 -2.53
CA LEU A 46 -34.31 10.46 -3.05
C LEU A 46 -35.69 10.56 -2.39
N ALA A 47 -36.15 9.52 -1.70
CA ALA A 47 -37.52 9.44 -1.17
C ALA A 47 -37.91 10.63 -0.29
N LYS A 48 -36.99 11.05 0.62
CA LYS A 48 -37.22 12.18 1.52
C LYS A 48 -37.28 13.52 0.76
N THR A 49 -36.40 13.71 -0.19
CA THR A 49 -36.26 14.94 -0.98
C THR A 49 -37.47 15.13 -1.91
N LEU A 50 -37.88 14.06 -2.59
CA LEU A 50 -39.00 14.08 -3.55
C LEU A 50 -40.36 13.88 -2.88
N ARG A 51 -40.39 13.47 -1.60
CA ARG A 51 -41.60 13.13 -0.84
C ARG A 51 -42.50 12.12 -1.55
N LYS A 52 -41.89 11.12 -2.18
CA LYS A 52 -42.54 10.03 -2.91
C LYS A 52 -42.09 8.67 -2.40
N ASN A 53 -42.85 7.64 -2.72
CA ASN A 53 -42.46 6.25 -2.42
C ASN A 53 -41.20 5.91 -3.22
N PRO A 54 -40.15 5.29 -2.59
CA PRO A 54 -38.94 4.87 -3.29
C PRO A 54 -39.22 4.00 -4.53
N LEU A 55 -40.20 3.11 -4.47
CA LEU A 55 -40.57 2.28 -5.60
C LEU A 55 -41.05 3.13 -6.80
N GLU A 56 -41.94 4.10 -6.56
CA GLU A 56 -42.39 5.03 -7.59
C GLU A 56 -41.25 5.86 -8.19
N ILE A 57 -40.29 6.30 -7.35
CA ILE A 57 -39.11 7.02 -7.82
C ILE A 57 -38.25 6.14 -8.72
N ALA A 58 -38.03 4.87 -8.32
CA ALA A 58 -37.25 3.91 -9.11
C ALA A 58 -37.92 3.65 -10.47
N GLU A 59 -39.27 3.51 -10.52
CA GLU A 59 -40.01 3.37 -11.76
C GLU A 59 -39.93 4.62 -12.64
N MET A 60 -40.03 5.81 -12.06
CA MET A 60 -39.80 7.07 -12.79
C MET A 60 -38.42 7.15 -13.42
N ILE A 61 -37.37 6.81 -12.65
CA ILE A 61 -36.00 6.78 -13.18
C ILE A 61 -35.89 5.74 -14.29
N GLN A 62 -36.43 4.53 -14.09
CA GLN A 62 -36.36 3.43 -15.05
C GLN A 62 -36.86 3.81 -16.44
N VAL A 63 -37.94 4.56 -16.53
CA VAL A 63 -38.54 5.03 -17.80
C VAL A 63 -37.60 5.96 -18.58
N GLU A 64 -36.79 6.73 -17.85
CA GLU A 64 -35.85 7.69 -18.44
C GLU A 64 -34.50 7.12 -18.83
N LEU A 65 -34.21 5.84 -18.46
CA LEU A 65 -32.93 5.20 -18.78
C LEU A 65 -32.80 4.97 -20.29
N THR A 66 -31.68 5.36 -20.84
CA THR A 66 -31.30 5.04 -22.22
C THR A 66 -30.14 4.04 -22.19
N ILE A 67 -30.42 2.78 -22.46
CA ILE A 67 -29.52 1.66 -22.27
C ILE A 67 -29.10 1.04 -23.60
N ASP A 68 -27.81 0.81 -23.77
CA ASP A 68 -27.30 -0.04 -24.85
C ASP A 68 -27.53 -1.53 -24.50
N LYS A 69 -28.37 -2.19 -25.28
CA LYS A 69 -28.71 -3.62 -25.09
C LYS A 69 -27.52 -4.57 -25.31
N LYS A 70 -26.44 -4.11 -25.94
CA LYS A 70 -25.19 -4.89 -26.05
C LYS A 70 -24.40 -4.91 -24.73
N ILE A 71 -24.64 -3.94 -23.84
CA ILE A 71 -23.98 -3.82 -22.54
C ILE A 71 -24.88 -4.34 -21.42
N ILE A 72 -26.13 -3.88 -21.36
CA ILE A 72 -27.13 -4.30 -20.36
C ILE A 72 -28.31 -4.96 -21.09
N SER A 73 -28.50 -6.25 -20.89
CA SER A 73 -29.59 -7.01 -21.52
C SER A 73 -30.95 -6.69 -20.92
N GLU A 74 -31.01 -6.51 -19.61
CA GLU A 74 -32.24 -6.30 -18.84
C GLU A 74 -32.02 -5.30 -17.71
N HIS A 75 -33.03 -4.55 -17.37
CA HIS A 75 -33.13 -3.75 -16.16
C HIS A 75 -34.49 -3.85 -15.54
N SER A 76 -34.57 -3.82 -14.24
CA SER A 76 -35.83 -3.97 -13.51
C SER A 76 -35.83 -3.14 -12.23
N VAL A 77 -37.01 -2.91 -11.69
CA VAL A 77 -37.19 -2.30 -10.37
C VAL A 77 -37.74 -3.34 -9.42
N THR A 78 -37.21 -3.40 -8.20
CA THR A 78 -37.70 -4.28 -7.14
C THR A 78 -37.90 -3.52 -5.83
N PRO A 79 -38.91 -3.93 -5.00
CA PRO A 79 -39.09 -3.33 -3.69
C PRO A 79 -37.84 -3.41 -2.81
N PRO A 80 -37.57 -2.39 -1.98
CA PRO A 80 -38.39 -1.19 -1.78
C PRO A 80 -38.12 -0.03 -2.76
N GLY A 81 -37.27 -0.21 -3.77
CA GLY A 81 -36.92 0.81 -4.77
C GLY A 81 -35.51 0.62 -5.33
N PHE A 82 -35.06 -0.63 -5.50
CA PHE A 82 -33.82 -0.95 -6.17
C PHE A 82 -33.98 -0.90 -7.70
N LEU A 83 -33.04 -0.24 -8.35
CA LEU A 83 -32.80 -0.37 -9.79
C LEU A 83 -31.80 -1.50 -10.01
N ASN A 84 -32.16 -2.53 -10.76
CA ASN A 84 -31.35 -3.71 -11.01
C ASN A 84 -30.98 -3.81 -12.48
N PHE A 85 -29.77 -4.29 -12.76
CA PHE A 85 -29.20 -4.36 -14.10
C PHE A 85 -28.54 -5.72 -14.34
N ARG A 86 -28.86 -6.35 -15.48
CA ARG A 86 -28.25 -7.58 -15.95
C ARG A 86 -27.34 -7.29 -17.14
N VAL A 87 -26.08 -7.66 -17.01
CA VAL A 87 -25.06 -7.46 -18.06
C VAL A 87 -25.35 -8.40 -19.23
N ALA A 88 -25.22 -7.92 -20.44
CA ALA A 88 -25.42 -8.71 -21.64
C ALA A 88 -24.25 -9.71 -21.84
N LYS A 89 -24.55 -10.92 -22.30
CA LYS A 89 -23.52 -11.91 -22.66
C LYS A 89 -22.56 -11.38 -23.73
N SER A 90 -23.07 -10.59 -24.67
CA SER A 90 -22.27 -9.91 -25.68
C SER A 90 -21.18 -9.01 -25.10
N PHE A 91 -21.44 -8.32 -23.98
CA PHE A 91 -20.45 -7.50 -23.30
C PHE A 91 -19.28 -8.34 -22.78
N TYR A 92 -19.56 -9.49 -22.14
CA TYR A 92 -18.51 -10.39 -21.68
C TYR A 92 -17.69 -10.99 -22.84
N GLN A 93 -18.36 -11.38 -23.94
CA GLN A 93 -17.69 -11.89 -25.13
C GLN A 93 -16.78 -10.84 -25.76
N GLU A 94 -17.26 -9.61 -25.88
CA GLU A 94 -16.44 -8.48 -26.36
C GLU A 94 -15.28 -8.18 -25.43
N THR A 95 -15.49 -8.26 -24.09
CA THR A 95 -14.42 -8.09 -23.10
C THR A 95 -13.32 -9.14 -23.27
N VAL A 96 -13.68 -10.41 -23.52
CA VAL A 96 -12.69 -11.47 -23.79
C VAL A 96 -11.88 -11.17 -25.05
N THR A 97 -12.55 -10.69 -26.10
CA THR A 97 -11.87 -10.27 -27.34
C THR A 97 -10.88 -9.14 -27.08
N GLN A 98 -11.28 -8.15 -26.27
CA GLN A 98 -10.41 -7.03 -25.87
C GLN A 98 -9.21 -7.51 -25.01
N ILE A 99 -9.43 -8.45 -24.09
CA ILE A 99 -8.35 -9.05 -23.29
C ILE A 99 -7.32 -9.71 -24.21
N ILE A 100 -7.77 -10.51 -25.15
CA ILE A 100 -6.89 -11.21 -26.10
C ILE A 100 -6.11 -10.20 -26.95
N ALA A 101 -6.78 -9.17 -27.47
CA ALA A 101 -6.16 -8.14 -28.31
C ALA A 101 -5.14 -7.29 -27.53
N ALA A 102 -5.45 -6.93 -26.29
CA ALA A 102 -4.57 -6.14 -25.44
C ALA A 102 -3.41 -6.96 -24.86
N ALA A 103 -3.57 -8.30 -24.81
CA ALA A 103 -2.57 -9.23 -24.30
C ALA A 103 -1.98 -8.76 -22.95
N GLY A 104 -0.65 -8.66 -22.86
CA GLY A 104 0.08 -8.25 -21.67
C GLY A 104 -0.16 -6.78 -21.21
N THR A 105 -1.00 -6.00 -21.87
CA THR A 105 -1.31 -4.60 -21.47
C THR A 105 -2.75 -4.39 -21.02
N TYR A 106 -3.54 -5.47 -20.95
CA TYR A 106 -4.93 -5.37 -20.52
C TYR A 106 -5.05 -4.83 -19.09
N GLY A 107 -5.93 -3.88 -18.87
CA GLY A 107 -6.14 -3.22 -17.56
C GLY A 107 -5.19 -2.05 -17.27
N ARG A 108 -4.20 -1.80 -18.12
CA ARG A 108 -3.30 -0.65 -17.97
C ARG A 108 -4.06 0.67 -18.17
N THR A 109 -3.72 1.69 -17.36
CA THR A 109 -4.29 3.04 -17.47
C THR A 109 -3.19 4.09 -17.37
N ASP A 110 -3.50 5.33 -17.77
CA ASP A 110 -2.60 6.48 -17.68
C ASP A 110 -2.83 7.33 -16.41
N THR A 111 -3.49 6.78 -15.38
CA THR A 111 -3.84 7.53 -14.16
C THR A 111 -2.63 8.05 -13.40
N GLY A 112 -1.49 7.38 -13.52
CA GLY A 112 -0.22 7.74 -12.90
C GLY A 112 0.70 8.61 -13.77
N LYS A 113 0.36 8.84 -15.04
CA LYS A 113 1.24 9.55 -15.97
C LYS A 113 1.65 10.94 -15.48
N GLY A 114 2.96 11.16 -15.35
CA GLY A 114 3.54 12.39 -14.81
C GLY A 114 3.45 12.52 -13.28
N LYS A 115 3.16 11.43 -12.58
CA LYS A 115 3.13 11.37 -11.11
C LYS A 115 4.21 10.42 -10.60
N ASN A 116 4.90 10.83 -9.54
CA ASN A 116 5.87 10.02 -8.84
C ASN A 116 5.21 9.36 -7.62
N ALA A 117 5.65 8.14 -7.30
CA ALA A 117 5.26 7.43 -6.10
C ALA A 117 6.51 6.85 -5.42
N ASN A 118 6.65 7.08 -4.12
CA ASN A 118 7.66 6.40 -3.31
C ASN A 118 6.97 5.30 -2.50
N VAL A 119 7.42 4.06 -2.66
CA VAL A 119 6.91 2.90 -1.94
C VAL A 119 8.01 2.39 -1.03
N GLU A 120 7.87 2.69 0.28
CA GLU A 120 8.77 2.19 1.31
C GLU A 120 8.22 0.88 1.87
N PHE A 121 9.05 -0.16 1.91
CA PHE A 121 8.63 -1.46 2.44
C PHE A 121 9.81 -2.31 2.92
N VAL A 122 9.52 -3.35 3.70
CA VAL A 122 10.43 -4.16 4.53
C VAL A 122 11.03 -3.32 5.64
N SER A 123 11.93 -2.41 5.34
CA SER A 123 12.53 -1.40 6.26
C SER A 123 12.96 -1.99 7.61
N ALA A 124 13.57 -3.19 7.58
CA ALA A 124 14.08 -3.86 8.77
C ALA A 124 15.48 -3.34 9.13
N ASN A 125 15.75 -3.15 10.41
CA ASN A 125 17.08 -2.79 10.88
C ASN A 125 18.06 -3.97 10.70
N PRO A 126 19.34 -3.74 10.39
CA PRO A 126 20.33 -4.78 10.15
C PRO A 126 20.81 -5.43 11.47
N THR A 127 19.89 -6.03 12.22
CA THR A 127 20.15 -6.68 13.50
C THR A 127 20.00 -8.20 13.45
N GLY A 128 19.62 -8.75 12.30
CA GLY A 128 19.48 -10.17 12.06
C GLY A 128 18.77 -10.50 10.75
N PRO A 129 18.65 -11.80 10.41
CA PRO A 129 17.98 -12.27 9.20
C PRO A 129 16.53 -11.83 9.11
N LEU A 130 16.01 -11.71 7.88
CA LEU A 130 14.60 -11.41 7.65
C LEU A 130 13.70 -12.53 8.17
N THR A 131 12.57 -12.16 8.76
CA THR A 131 11.54 -13.08 9.24
C THR A 131 10.42 -13.23 8.21
N VAL A 132 9.52 -14.21 8.41
CA VAL A 132 8.31 -14.38 7.61
C VAL A 132 7.43 -13.11 7.62
N GLY A 133 7.42 -12.36 8.73
CA GLY A 133 6.72 -11.06 8.81
C GLY A 133 7.29 -10.04 7.83
N HIS A 134 8.62 -9.96 7.72
CA HIS A 134 9.28 -9.11 6.72
C HIS A 134 9.01 -9.59 5.28
N GLY A 135 8.97 -10.90 5.04
CA GLY A 135 8.60 -11.48 3.75
C GLY A 135 7.19 -11.08 3.31
N ARG A 136 6.22 -11.05 4.24
CA ARG A 136 4.87 -10.56 3.96
C ARG A 136 4.88 -9.09 3.53
N GLN A 137 5.64 -8.24 4.23
CA GLN A 137 5.77 -6.82 3.87
C GLN A 137 6.44 -6.64 2.51
N ALA A 138 7.47 -7.45 2.24
CA ALA A 138 8.20 -7.44 0.97
C ALA A 138 7.25 -7.70 -0.22
N VAL A 139 6.49 -8.80 -0.16
CA VAL A 139 5.54 -9.16 -1.23
C VAL A 139 4.44 -8.11 -1.40
N LEU A 140 3.90 -7.58 -0.29
CA LEU A 140 2.85 -6.56 -0.33
C LEU A 140 3.37 -5.25 -0.94
N GLY A 141 4.54 -4.78 -0.48
CA GLY A 141 5.13 -3.52 -0.96
C GLY A 141 5.51 -3.60 -2.45
N ASP A 142 6.17 -4.67 -2.87
CA ASP A 142 6.51 -4.88 -4.28
C ASP A 142 5.27 -5.01 -5.17
N THR A 143 4.23 -5.72 -4.70
CA THR A 143 2.95 -5.80 -5.43
C THR A 143 2.31 -4.42 -5.62
N ILE A 144 2.32 -3.57 -4.58
CA ILE A 144 1.80 -2.19 -4.68
C ILE A 144 2.63 -1.38 -5.68
N ALA A 145 3.96 -1.48 -5.61
CA ALA A 145 4.87 -0.82 -6.55
C ALA A 145 4.58 -1.24 -8.00
N ASN A 146 4.46 -2.56 -8.24
CA ASN A 146 4.14 -3.11 -9.56
C ASN A 146 2.77 -2.65 -10.10
N ILE A 147 1.74 -2.55 -9.23
CA ILE A 147 0.43 -2.02 -9.63
C ILE A 147 0.52 -0.54 -10.00
N LEU A 148 1.26 0.26 -9.24
CA LEU A 148 1.46 1.67 -9.55
C LEU A 148 2.20 1.86 -10.87
N GLU A 149 3.28 1.12 -11.11
CA GLU A 149 4.00 1.12 -12.41
C GLU A 149 3.10 0.68 -13.56
N TRP A 150 2.24 -0.33 -13.32
CA TRP A 150 1.24 -0.77 -14.29
C TRP A 150 0.33 0.36 -14.73
N HIS A 151 0.02 1.30 -13.84
CA HIS A 151 -0.79 2.48 -14.11
C HIS A 151 0.04 3.73 -14.44
N HIS A 152 1.29 3.56 -14.89
CA HIS A 152 2.21 4.60 -15.35
C HIS A 152 2.63 5.63 -14.29
N TYR A 153 2.67 5.26 -13.01
CA TYR A 153 3.43 6.03 -12.03
C TYR A 153 4.93 5.80 -12.24
N ASP A 154 5.73 6.84 -11.99
CA ASP A 154 7.17 6.73 -11.83
C ASP A 154 7.43 6.33 -10.38
N VAL A 155 7.75 5.04 -10.18
CA VAL A 155 7.82 4.43 -8.84
C VAL A 155 9.27 4.33 -8.40
N THR A 156 9.53 4.74 -7.16
CA THR A 156 10.78 4.50 -6.45
C THR A 156 10.50 3.52 -5.30
N ARG A 157 11.21 2.40 -5.26
CA ARG A 157 11.17 1.41 -4.18
C ARG A 157 12.23 1.76 -3.16
N GLU A 158 11.83 2.12 -1.94
CA GLU A 158 12.73 2.54 -0.88
C GLU A 158 12.77 1.54 0.26
N TYR A 159 13.98 1.26 0.73
CA TYR A 159 14.26 0.53 1.95
C TYR A 159 14.89 1.50 2.95
N TYR A 160 14.20 1.77 4.07
CA TYR A 160 14.74 2.59 5.15
C TYR A 160 15.25 1.70 6.29
N TYR A 161 16.40 2.03 6.87
CA TYR A 161 16.92 1.30 8.02
C TYR A 161 17.66 2.21 9.00
N ASN A 162 17.62 1.81 10.27
CA ASN A 162 18.38 2.47 11.33
C ASN A 162 19.68 1.71 11.58
N ASP A 163 20.78 2.36 11.27
CA ASP A 163 22.15 1.89 11.49
C ASP A 163 22.81 2.53 12.73
N ALA A 164 22.01 3.21 13.56
CA ALA A 164 22.45 3.90 14.76
C ALA A 164 21.67 3.47 16.02
N GLY A 165 22.06 3.98 17.16
CA GLY A 165 21.33 3.85 18.40
C GLY A 165 21.61 2.55 19.20
N ARG A 166 20.65 2.20 20.09
CA ARG A 166 20.80 1.13 21.07
C ARG A 166 20.94 -0.26 20.45
N GLN A 167 20.11 -0.56 19.42
CA GLN A 167 20.10 -1.88 18.79
C GLN A 167 21.44 -2.23 18.15
N MET A 168 22.04 -1.30 17.42
CA MET A 168 23.35 -1.50 16.79
C MET A 168 24.49 -1.63 17.81
N ARG A 169 24.38 -0.93 18.95
CA ARG A 169 25.34 -1.11 20.04
C ARG A 169 25.23 -2.51 20.67
N ILE A 170 24.01 -2.97 20.95
CA ILE A 170 23.77 -4.31 21.50
C ILE A 170 24.22 -5.39 20.49
N LEU A 171 24.00 -5.21 19.19
CA LEU A 171 24.50 -6.10 18.16
C LEU A 171 26.03 -6.23 18.25
N GLY A 172 26.76 -5.11 18.25
CA GLY A 172 28.21 -5.12 18.38
C GLY A 172 28.70 -5.81 19.66
N GLN A 173 28.03 -5.56 20.80
CA GLN A 173 28.35 -6.21 22.07
C GLN A 173 28.06 -7.72 22.03
N SER A 174 26.99 -8.16 21.40
CA SER A 174 26.68 -9.59 21.24
C SER A 174 27.72 -10.30 20.40
N VAL A 175 28.16 -9.68 19.31
CA VAL A 175 29.22 -10.24 18.44
C VAL A 175 30.57 -10.27 19.20
N ALA A 176 30.92 -9.19 19.90
CA ALA A 176 32.12 -9.13 20.70
C ALA A 176 32.17 -10.26 21.78
N ALA A 177 31.06 -10.44 22.51
CA ALA A 177 30.97 -11.51 23.51
C ALA A 177 31.24 -12.90 22.88
N ARG A 178 30.64 -13.21 21.71
CA ARG A 178 30.89 -14.47 21.00
C ARG A 178 32.32 -14.59 20.47
N TYR A 179 32.95 -13.50 20.08
CA TYR A 179 34.35 -13.47 19.69
C TYR A 179 35.26 -13.82 20.88
N PHE A 180 35.06 -13.22 22.06
CA PHE A 180 35.84 -13.50 23.25
C PHE A 180 35.59 -14.89 23.81
N GLU A 181 34.39 -15.43 23.74
CA GLU A 181 34.10 -16.84 24.06
C GLU A 181 34.94 -17.80 23.21
N GLN A 182 35.15 -17.53 21.92
CA GLN A 182 35.98 -18.34 21.02
C GLN A 182 37.46 -18.27 21.39
N LEU A 183 37.88 -17.25 22.13
CA LEU A 183 39.24 -17.12 22.66
C LEU A 183 39.41 -17.76 24.05
N GLY A 184 38.36 -18.40 24.59
CA GLY A 184 38.35 -18.99 25.93
C GLY A 184 38.26 -17.96 27.06
N GLN A 185 37.81 -16.75 26.76
CA GLN A 185 37.57 -15.69 27.74
C GLN A 185 36.08 -15.65 28.10
N GLU A 186 35.75 -15.29 29.36
CA GLU A 186 34.35 -15.00 29.72
C GLU A 186 33.92 -13.72 29.02
N GLY A 187 32.99 -13.84 28.06
CA GLY A 187 32.38 -12.71 27.41
C GLY A 187 31.18 -12.20 28.25
N ASP A 188 31.15 -10.92 28.56
CA ASP A 188 29.98 -10.29 29.18
C ASP A 188 28.87 -10.12 28.12
N PHE A 189 28.01 -11.15 28.00
CA PHE A 189 26.93 -11.14 27.02
C PHE A 189 25.80 -10.21 27.49
N PRO A 190 25.36 -9.22 26.67
CA PRO A 190 24.36 -8.25 27.09
C PRO A 190 23.01 -8.92 27.36
N GLU A 191 22.28 -8.46 28.39
CA GLU A 191 20.97 -9.01 28.80
C GLU A 191 19.94 -9.03 27.66
N ASP A 192 19.91 -7.97 26.82
CA ASP A 192 19.06 -7.91 25.60
C ASP A 192 19.84 -8.33 24.33
N GLY A 193 20.86 -9.17 24.45
CA GLY A 193 21.73 -9.56 23.36
C GLY A 193 21.08 -10.41 22.29
N TYR A 194 21.67 -10.39 21.12
CA TYR A 194 21.24 -11.22 19.99
C TYR A 194 21.91 -12.59 20.09
N GLU A 195 21.12 -13.66 20.31
CA GLU A 195 21.62 -15.01 20.60
C GLU A 195 21.70 -15.94 19.37
N GLY A 196 21.21 -15.50 18.21
CA GLY A 196 21.11 -16.34 17.01
C GLY A 196 22.48 -16.89 16.55
N GLU A 197 22.49 -18.06 15.88
CA GLU A 197 23.70 -18.67 15.34
C GLU A 197 24.46 -17.76 14.38
N TYR A 198 23.77 -16.86 13.66
CA TYR A 198 24.40 -15.87 12.79
C TYR A 198 25.39 -14.96 13.55
N ILE A 199 25.17 -14.67 14.84
CA ILE A 199 26.11 -13.88 15.66
C ILE A 199 27.41 -14.62 15.84
N LYS A 200 27.38 -15.94 16.07
CA LYS A 200 28.59 -16.77 16.19
C LYS A 200 29.36 -16.86 14.88
N THR A 201 28.63 -16.99 13.77
CA THR A 201 29.22 -16.98 12.42
C THR A 201 29.95 -15.67 12.16
N ILE A 202 29.31 -14.54 12.44
CA ILE A 202 29.91 -13.20 12.28
C ILE A 202 31.15 -13.06 13.16
N ALA A 203 31.10 -13.51 14.42
CA ALA A 203 32.24 -13.48 15.33
C ALA A 203 33.39 -14.32 14.81
N THR A 204 33.10 -15.49 14.19
CA THR A 204 34.14 -16.37 13.58
C THR A 204 34.77 -15.66 12.37
N GLU A 205 33.99 -15.06 11.49
CA GLU A 205 34.51 -14.33 10.34
C GLU A 205 35.40 -13.15 10.75
N ILE A 206 35.01 -12.40 11.79
CA ILE A 206 35.81 -11.31 12.33
C ILE A 206 37.15 -11.86 12.85
N ARG A 207 37.12 -12.97 13.57
CA ARG A 207 38.34 -13.60 14.10
C ARG A 207 39.27 -14.07 12.98
N GLU A 208 38.73 -14.67 11.93
CA GLU A 208 39.49 -15.12 10.76
C GLU A 208 40.16 -13.95 10.03
N GLN A 209 39.49 -12.81 9.93
CA GLN A 209 39.98 -11.64 9.19
C GLN A 209 40.92 -10.75 10.01
N HIS A 210 40.67 -10.60 11.31
CA HIS A 210 41.32 -9.61 12.16
C HIS A 210 42.21 -10.25 13.25
N GLY A 211 42.20 -11.60 13.38
CA GLY A 211 43.00 -12.32 14.40
C GLY A 211 42.41 -12.24 15.80
N ASP A 212 43.23 -12.51 16.79
CA ASP A 212 42.85 -12.72 18.20
C ASP A 212 43.10 -11.48 19.10
N SER A 213 43.39 -10.30 18.56
CA SER A 213 43.91 -9.15 19.31
C SER A 213 42.96 -7.94 19.37
N LEU A 214 41.68 -8.08 18.99
CA LEU A 214 40.71 -6.98 19.05
C LEU A 214 40.37 -6.62 20.49
N ALA A 215 40.14 -5.34 20.75
CA ALA A 215 39.64 -4.84 22.02
C ALA A 215 38.10 -4.94 22.11
N LEU A 216 37.55 -5.05 23.32
CA LEU A 216 36.11 -5.23 23.56
C LEU A 216 35.24 -4.10 22.96
N ASP A 217 35.75 -2.88 22.92
CA ASP A 217 35.08 -1.69 22.42
C ASP A 217 35.38 -1.38 20.94
N ASP A 218 36.03 -2.33 20.24
CA ASP A 218 36.36 -2.15 18.84
C ASP A 218 35.08 -2.01 17.98
N LYS A 219 35.06 -0.98 17.15
CA LYS A 219 33.92 -0.68 16.27
C LYS A 219 33.68 -1.75 15.21
N ILE A 220 34.71 -2.59 14.94
CA ILE A 220 34.65 -3.64 13.94
C ILE A 220 33.49 -4.61 14.19
N PHE A 221 33.25 -4.97 15.47
CA PHE A 221 32.17 -5.90 15.84
C PHE A 221 30.80 -5.41 15.36
N ARG A 222 30.55 -4.10 15.40
CA ARG A 222 29.30 -3.52 14.94
C ARG A 222 29.29 -3.35 13.43
N THR A 223 30.35 -2.75 12.85
CA THR A 223 30.36 -2.39 11.44
C THR A 223 30.39 -3.62 10.54
N HIS A 224 31.17 -4.62 10.89
CA HIS A 224 31.22 -5.87 10.14
C HIS A 224 29.91 -6.66 10.25
N ALA A 225 29.29 -6.71 11.45
CA ALA A 225 27.99 -7.33 11.63
C ALA A 225 26.90 -6.65 10.80
N GLU A 226 26.89 -5.32 10.78
CA GLU A 226 25.97 -4.54 9.96
C GLU A 226 26.11 -4.88 8.46
N GLU A 227 27.34 -4.91 7.96
CA GLU A 227 27.63 -5.21 6.56
C GLU A 227 27.17 -6.62 6.15
N LEU A 228 27.49 -7.63 6.96
CA LEU A 228 27.12 -9.02 6.67
C LEU A 228 25.63 -9.25 6.74
N ILE A 229 24.97 -8.75 7.78
CA ILE A 229 23.51 -8.89 7.92
C ILE A 229 22.79 -8.16 6.79
N PHE A 230 23.27 -6.97 6.42
CA PHE A 230 22.64 -6.21 5.35
C PHE A 230 22.83 -6.85 3.97
N ALA A 231 24.00 -7.49 3.75
CA ALA A 231 24.24 -8.29 2.56
C ALA A 231 23.31 -9.51 2.49
N ASP A 232 23.08 -10.20 3.62
CA ASP A 232 22.12 -11.31 3.72
C ASP A 232 20.67 -10.86 3.44
N ILE A 233 20.27 -9.71 4.00
CA ILE A 233 18.96 -9.09 3.73
C ILE A 233 18.76 -8.86 2.23
N LYS A 234 19.73 -8.22 1.56
CA LYS A 234 19.68 -7.97 0.12
C LYS A 234 19.60 -9.26 -0.69
N ASN A 235 20.44 -10.23 -0.36
CA ASN A 235 20.46 -11.52 -1.04
C ASN A 235 19.13 -12.29 -0.86
N THR A 236 18.55 -12.23 0.35
CA THR A 236 17.25 -12.83 0.64
C THR A 236 16.13 -12.20 -0.21
N LEU A 237 16.11 -10.88 -0.31
CA LEU A 237 15.13 -10.16 -1.14
C LEU A 237 15.33 -10.45 -2.63
N ASP A 238 16.57 -10.46 -3.11
CA ASP A 238 16.90 -10.78 -4.50
C ASP A 238 16.47 -12.22 -4.86
N THR A 239 16.65 -13.18 -3.95
CA THR A 239 16.24 -14.58 -4.13
C THR A 239 14.73 -14.71 -4.41
N ILE A 240 13.91 -13.83 -3.86
CA ILE A 240 12.46 -13.78 -4.12
C ILE A 240 12.09 -12.77 -5.22
N GLY A 241 13.07 -12.22 -5.93
CA GLY A 241 12.88 -11.30 -7.05
C GLY A 241 12.45 -9.89 -6.65
N ILE A 242 12.71 -9.46 -5.41
CA ILE A 242 12.34 -8.15 -4.91
C ILE A 242 13.58 -7.27 -4.78
N ASN A 243 13.59 -6.16 -5.51
CA ASN A 243 14.70 -5.21 -5.53
C ASN A 243 14.24 -3.82 -5.12
N HIS A 244 15.10 -3.11 -4.39
CA HIS A 244 14.88 -1.71 -4.01
C HIS A 244 15.80 -0.79 -4.80
N ASP A 245 15.27 0.37 -5.20
CA ASP A 245 16.03 1.38 -5.94
C ASP A 245 16.91 2.20 -5.00
N ILE A 246 16.43 2.44 -3.77
CA ILE A 246 17.10 3.28 -2.78
C ILE A 246 17.17 2.57 -1.43
N PHE A 247 18.34 2.62 -0.80
CA PHE A 247 18.55 2.24 0.59
C PHE A 247 18.92 3.48 1.39
N SER A 248 17.97 3.95 2.21
CA SER A 248 18.11 5.15 3.04
C SER A 248 18.47 4.78 4.46
N ASN A 249 19.61 5.25 4.96
CA ASN A 249 19.99 5.03 6.34
C ASN A 249 19.75 6.28 7.21
N GLU A 250 19.41 6.06 8.46
CA GLU A 250 19.10 7.13 9.41
C GLU A 250 20.30 8.06 9.66
N ARG A 251 21.52 7.52 9.74
CA ARG A 251 22.75 8.29 9.96
C ARG A 251 22.97 9.37 8.91
N THR A 252 22.65 9.08 7.65
CA THR A 252 22.79 10.03 6.54
C THR A 252 21.96 11.29 6.76
N TYR A 253 20.83 11.17 7.46
CA TYR A 253 19.98 12.32 7.77
C TYR A 253 20.54 13.16 8.94
N TYR A 254 21.21 12.53 9.92
CA TYR A 254 21.89 13.28 10.98
C TYR A 254 23.07 14.09 10.43
N ASP A 255 23.83 13.52 9.48
CA ASP A 255 25.04 14.14 8.94
C ASP A 255 24.72 15.26 7.92
N LYS A 256 23.67 15.13 7.14
CA LYS A 256 23.32 16.04 6.03
C LYS A 256 22.39 17.19 6.38
N VAL A 257 21.58 17.05 7.43
CA VAL A 257 20.60 18.09 7.80
C VAL A 257 20.54 18.25 9.31
N PRO A 258 20.80 19.46 9.86
CA PRO A 258 20.59 19.70 11.28
C PRO A 258 19.14 19.40 11.65
N LEU A 259 18.89 18.38 12.47
CA LEU A 259 17.57 17.89 12.92
C LEU A 259 16.65 19.04 13.40
N MET A 260 17.20 20.12 13.91
CA MET A 260 16.44 21.32 14.31
C MET A 260 15.70 22.00 13.14
N ARG A 261 16.15 21.84 11.89
CA ARG A 261 15.47 22.44 10.74
C ARG A 261 14.24 21.60 10.33
N TRP A 262 14.32 20.28 10.49
CA TRP A 262 13.20 19.37 10.21
C TRP A 262 12.14 19.40 11.31
N SER A 263 12.51 19.47 12.59
CA SER A 263 11.55 19.58 13.68
C SER A 263 10.70 20.87 13.58
N ARG A 264 11.27 21.98 13.09
CA ARG A 264 10.52 23.19 12.78
C ARG A 264 9.56 23.00 11.60
N ILE A 265 9.98 22.32 10.53
CA ILE A 265 9.13 22.07 9.35
C ILE A 265 7.99 21.09 9.72
N TYR A 266 8.29 20.04 10.49
CA TYR A 266 7.29 19.10 10.99
C TYR A 266 6.32 19.75 11.96
N ALA A 267 6.79 20.55 12.89
CA ALA A 267 5.93 21.29 13.82
C ALA A 267 4.99 22.26 13.08
N ILE A 268 5.49 22.98 12.07
CA ILE A 268 4.68 23.88 11.22
C ILE A 268 3.67 23.08 10.40
N ARG A 269 4.06 21.93 9.81
CA ARG A 269 3.17 21.09 9.02
C ARG A 269 2.11 20.40 9.86
N THR A 270 2.46 19.91 11.05
CA THR A 270 1.53 19.31 12.02
C THR A 270 0.56 20.38 12.58
N LEU A 271 1.04 21.59 12.83
CA LEU A 271 0.21 22.73 13.23
C LEU A 271 -0.78 23.12 12.11
N TYR A 272 -0.34 23.11 10.87
CA TYR A 272 -1.18 23.45 9.70
C TYR A 272 -2.23 22.37 9.42
N ILE A 273 -1.90 21.09 9.58
CA ILE A 273 -2.85 19.97 9.46
C ILE A 273 -3.89 20.02 10.58
N ASN A 274 -3.46 20.28 11.84
CA ASN A 274 -4.37 20.40 12.98
C ASN A 274 -5.28 21.62 12.88
N LEU A 275 -4.79 22.76 12.37
CA LEU A 275 -5.60 23.94 12.11
C LEU A 275 -6.64 23.71 11.00
N ARG A 276 -6.28 23.00 9.92
CA ARG A 276 -7.23 22.61 8.87
C ARG A 276 -8.28 21.61 9.36
N ALA A 277 -7.87 20.62 10.15
CA ALA A 277 -8.81 19.65 10.74
C ALA A 277 -9.78 20.34 11.73
N GLN A 278 -9.31 21.30 12.55
CA GLN A 278 -10.18 22.08 13.43
C GLN A 278 -11.11 23.02 12.67
N HIS A 279 -10.67 23.61 11.53
CA HIS A 279 -11.55 24.42 10.68
C HIS A 279 -12.59 23.58 9.93
N GLY A 280 -12.19 22.40 9.41
CA GLY A 280 -13.12 21.45 8.79
C GLY A 280 -14.18 20.92 9.76
N LEU A 281 -13.78 20.59 11.00
CA LEU A 281 -14.71 20.18 12.06
C LEU A 281 -15.67 21.32 12.49
N ARG A 282 -15.21 22.55 12.51
CA ARG A 282 -16.11 23.70 12.79
C ARG A 282 -17.15 23.92 11.71
N GLN A 283 -16.81 23.73 10.43
CA GLN A 283 -17.79 23.81 9.33
C GLN A 283 -18.80 22.64 9.33
N LEU A 284 -18.41 21.45 9.85
CA LEU A 284 -19.33 20.31 9.98
C LEU A 284 -20.24 20.38 11.22
N LEU A 285 -19.87 21.17 12.24
CA LEU A 285 -20.64 21.29 13.49
C LEU A 285 -21.54 22.55 13.55
N TRP A 286 -21.34 23.53 12.66
CA TRP A 286 -22.02 24.84 12.71
C TRP A 286 -22.52 25.32 11.31
N GLY A 287 -22.54 24.42 10.31
CA GLY A 287 -23.06 24.69 8.96
C GLY A 287 -24.46 24.12 8.71
#